data_51c2a6e2959dafc9574bdc0dcc8d13f2
#
_entry.id   51c2a6e2959dafc9574bdc0dcc8d13f2
#
_cell.length_a   1.000
_cell.length_b   1.000
_cell.length_c   1.000
_cell.angle_alpha   90.00
_cell.angle_beta   90.00
_cell.angle_gamma   90.00
#
_symmetry.space_group_name_H-M   'P 1'
#
loop_
_entity.id
_entity.type
_entity.pdbx_description
1 polymer ?
#
loop_
_entity_poly.entity_id
_entity_poly.type
_entity_poly.pdbx_seq_one_letter_code
_entity_poly.pdbx_strand_id
1 'polypeptide(L)'
;MAIQKKQTKNSERSIKSQLEKLTAEKAISEYIWNAFDAEATNINITVIPNGLSGISSIEIIDDGTGIDFNEVDETFGQFLDSKKKAKRTPVTRGHKGKGRFSFCKFADKAEWTSWRNGEKFTLTIVSSHLNEYEHSDLSMCSHKNSGTKVVFNPVTITEDYFNSIVIPYLQNDISWLLVAKPKLKLKINGQSISPIGYASTSNNIEFGEVDFNSKTVIWSSKPVVEKSYIYYLNNQGDIVYKEFSEMNKKGFDCSSYVTSSWFDDFSESNDLFNESKNSVDSDIFKYISLHVKGNLREEYRKYKNNAADQLIQNYLNEGVFPEYKGENRMLNEFKRNQLIETIKIIYEAEPQIFSTLNKKQKKILIKLLDRIVETNNLSSLFDIFEGIVSLSEDEVDKLSSVIKRSSLSNITR
;
A
#
# COMPACT_ATOMS: atom_id res chain seq x y z
N MET A 1 3.16 45.61 1.24
CA MET A 1 3.85 44.59 0.48
C MET A 1 3.42 44.72 -0.97
N ALA A 2 4.36 44.82 -1.91
CA ALA A 2 4.02 44.78 -3.33
C ALA A 2 3.57 43.37 -3.71
N ILE A 3 2.52 43.26 -4.52
CA ILE A 3 2.03 42.00 -5.07
C ILE A 3 2.48 41.94 -6.53
N GLN A 4 3.18 40.88 -6.89
CA GLN A 4 3.61 40.63 -8.27
C GLN A 4 2.72 39.58 -8.91
N LYS A 5 2.14 39.90 -10.08
CA LYS A 5 1.35 38.97 -10.88
C LYS A 5 2.20 38.37 -11.99
N LYS A 6 2.21 37.05 -12.14
CA LYS A 6 3.01 36.32 -13.11
C LYS A 6 2.17 35.24 -13.83
N GLN A 7 2.68 34.78 -14.98
CA GLN A 7 2.01 33.74 -15.77
C GLN A 7 2.90 32.49 -15.90
N THR A 8 2.24 31.33 -15.93
CA THR A 8 2.90 30.06 -16.25
C THR A 8 3.17 29.95 -17.76
N LYS A 9 4.15 29.16 -18.14
CA LYS A 9 4.46 28.87 -19.55
C LYS A 9 3.38 28.03 -20.27
N ASN A 10 2.42 27.46 -19.55
CA ASN A 10 1.41 26.55 -20.07
C ASN A 10 0.03 27.21 -20.07
N SER A 11 -0.79 26.89 -21.09
CA SER A 11 -2.16 27.38 -21.16
C SER A 11 -3.06 26.72 -20.10
N GLU A 12 -4.04 27.47 -19.61
CA GLU A 12 -5.04 26.97 -18.66
C GLU A 12 -5.76 25.70 -19.15
N ARG A 13 -6.08 25.63 -20.45
CA ARG A 13 -6.71 24.46 -21.07
C ARG A 13 -5.83 23.21 -20.96
N SER A 14 -4.52 23.35 -21.14
CA SER A 14 -3.56 22.24 -20.98
C SER A 14 -3.51 21.76 -19.55
N ILE A 15 -3.50 22.69 -18.57
CA ILE A 15 -3.51 22.35 -17.14
C ILE A 15 -4.78 21.59 -16.77
N LYS A 16 -5.96 22.12 -17.13
CA LYS A 16 -7.27 21.49 -16.85
C LYS A 16 -7.40 20.10 -17.46
N SER A 17 -7.01 19.92 -18.73
CA SER A 17 -7.03 18.61 -19.41
C SER A 17 -6.19 17.55 -18.68
N GLN A 18 -5.03 17.93 -18.18
CA GLN A 18 -4.15 17.01 -17.45
C GLN A 18 -4.67 16.63 -16.04
N LEU A 19 -5.57 17.44 -15.50
CA LEU A 19 -6.19 17.21 -14.18
C LEU A 19 -7.58 16.59 -14.30
N GLU A 20 -8.12 16.37 -15.51
CA GLU A 20 -9.51 15.95 -15.73
C GLU A 20 -9.90 14.70 -14.94
N LYS A 21 -9.03 13.68 -14.95
CA LYS A 21 -9.24 12.39 -14.27
C LYS A 21 -8.86 12.37 -12.77
N LEU A 22 -8.43 13.51 -12.23
CA LEU A 22 -8.05 13.60 -10.84
C LEU A 22 -9.29 13.82 -9.98
N THR A 23 -9.45 13.05 -8.92
CA THR A 23 -10.53 13.18 -7.93
C THR A 23 -10.07 14.05 -6.75
N ALA A 24 -11.02 14.55 -5.95
CA ALA A 24 -10.70 15.47 -4.85
C ALA A 24 -9.81 14.84 -3.77
N GLU A 25 -10.07 13.57 -3.38
CA GLU A 25 -9.25 12.86 -2.40
C GLU A 25 -7.80 12.67 -2.87
N LYS A 26 -7.58 12.40 -4.15
CA LYS A 26 -6.23 12.31 -4.74
C LYS A 26 -5.55 13.67 -4.81
N ALA A 27 -6.34 14.70 -5.11
CA ALA A 27 -5.85 16.07 -5.15
C ALA A 27 -5.36 16.55 -3.77
N ILE A 28 -6.12 16.26 -2.70
CA ILE A 28 -5.72 16.57 -1.33
C ILE A 28 -4.48 15.76 -0.92
N SER A 29 -4.42 14.48 -1.28
CA SER A 29 -3.25 13.62 -1.01
C SER A 29 -1.96 14.18 -1.61
N GLU A 30 -2.00 14.80 -2.80
CA GLU A 30 -0.81 15.43 -3.43
C GLU A 30 -0.16 16.48 -2.52
N TYR A 31 -0.94 17.25 -1.74
CA TYR A 31 -0.39 18.23 -0.80
C TYR A 31 0.28 17.59 0.39
N ILE A 32 -0.24 16.45 0.86
CA ILE A 32 0.38 15.67 1.93
C ILE A 32 1.70 15.07 1.46
N TRP A 33 1.72 14.52 0.24
CA TRP A 33 2.96 14.00 -0.35
C TRP A 33 3.98 15.11 -0.63
N ASN A 34 3.54 16.32 -1.01
CA ASN A 34 4.44 17.46 -1.15
C ASN A 34 5.08 17.85 0.19
N ALA A 35 4.34 17.77 1.30
CA ALA A 35 4.90 18.01 2.62
C ALA A 35 5.93 16.92 3.01
N PHE A 36 5.65 15.63 2.77
CA PHE A 36 6.64 14.57 2.99
C PHE A 36 7.87 14.71 2.10
N ASP A 37 7.70 15.12 0.84
CA ASP A 37 8.80 15.41 -0.08
C ASP A 37 9.63 16.63 0.38
N ALA A 38 9.06 17.53 1.18
CA ALA A 38 9.74 18.64 1.84
C ALA A 38 10.28 18.25 3.23
N GLU A 39 10.42 16.94 3.52
CA GLU A 39 10.97 16.39 4.76
C GLU A 39 10.14 16.72 6.01
N ALA A 40 8.85 17.05 5.85
CA ALA A 40 7.96 17.29 6.98
C ALA A 40 7.79 16.03 7.83
N THR A 41 7.79 16.22 9.14
CA THR A 41 7.50 15.16 10.11
C THR A 41 6.12 15.29 10.73
N ASN A 42 5.54 16.49 10.72
CA ASN A 42 4.21 16.75 11.23
C ASN A 42 3.38 17.52 10.18
N ILE A 43 2.24 16.95 9.82
CA ILE A 43 1.27 17.57 8.93
C ILE A 43 -0.05 17.69 9.69
N ASN A 44 -0.64 18.88 9.70
CA ASN A 44 -1.93 19.15 10.30
C ASN A 44 -2.90 19.62 9.23
N ILE A 45 -4.05 18.96 9.12
CA ILE A 45 -5.17 19.36 8.27
C ILE A 45 -6.27 19.90 9.18
N THR A 46 -6.71 21.12 8.94
CA THR A 46 -7.86 21.72 9.63
C THR A 46 -8.96 21.95 8.62
N VAL A 47 -10.12 21.37 8.88
CA VAL A 47 -11.33 21.53 8.07
C VAL A 47 -12.31 22.42 8.81
N ILE A 48 -12.72 23.53 8.19
CA ILE A 48 -13.64 24.51 8.79
C ILE A 48 -14.99 24.37 8.07
N PRO A 49 -16.04 23.88 8.77
CA PRO A 49 -17.38 23.76 8.21
C PRO A 49 -17.99 25.13 7.89
N ASN A 50 -18.98 25.15 6.97
CA ASN A 50 -19.76 26.38 6.69
C ASN A 50 -21.13 26.40 7.38
N GLY A 51 -21.45 25.39 8.21
CA GLY A 51 -22.73 25.29 8.92
C GLY A 51 -23.91 24.77 8.07
N LEU A 52 -23.71 24.51 6.78
CA LEU A 52 -24.72 24.01 5.82
C LEU A 52 -24.28 22.70 5.14
N SER A 53 -23.66 21.79 5.90
CA SER A 53 -23.09 20.53 5.43
C SER A 53 -21.95 20.69 4.39
N GLY A 54 -21.49 21.90 4.14
CA GLY A 54 -20.34 22.19 3.29
C GLY A 54 -19.12 22.58 4.11
N ILE A 55 -17.99 22.73 3.42
CA ILE A 55 -16.72 23.15 3.99
C ILE A 55 -16.40 24.57 3.54
N SER A 56 -16.15 25.47 4.48
CA SER A 56 -15.73 26.86 4.21
C SER A 56 -14.28 26.88 3.71
N SER A 57 -13.39 26.21 4.44
CA SER A 57 -11.97 26.13 4.06
C SER A 57 -11.32 24.85 4.56
N ILE A 58 -10.25 24.44 3.86
CA ILE A 58 -9.31 23.41 4.30
C ILE A 58 -7.95 24.09 4.44
N GLU A 59 -7.28 23.88 5.57
CA GLU A 59 -5.93 24.35 5.82
C GLU A 59 -5.02 23.14 6.02
N ILE A 60 -3.87 23.13 5.34
CA ILE A 60 -2.82 22.12 5.50
C ILE A 60 -1.55 22.85 5.92
N ILE A 61 -1.00 22.46 7.08
CA ILE A 61 0.25 23.01 7.63
C ILE A 61 1.25 21.89 7.80
N ASP A 62 2.47 22.12 7.35
CA ASP A 62 3.62 21.22 7.52
C ASP A 62 4.80 21.92 8.18
N ASP A 63 5.69 21.13 8.79
CA ASP A 63 6.96 21.54 9.38
C ASP A 63 8.17 21.23 8.48
N GLY A 64 7.95 21.15 7.17
CA GLY A 64 9.00 20.84 6.20
C GLY A 64 9.98 21.98 5.93
N THR A 65 10.83 21.82 4.91
CA THR A 65 11.89 22.79 4.56
C THR A 65 11.36 24.13 4.03
N GLY A 66 10.06 24.23 3.76
CA GLY A 66 9.44 25.39 3.13
C GLY A 66 9.77 25.50 1.63
N ILE A 67 9.21 26.53 0.98
CA ILE A 67 9.43 26.84 -0.43
C ILE A 67 10.51 27.91 -0.52
N ASP A 68 11.54 27.68 -1.35
CA ASP A 68 12.56 28.70 -1.58
C ASP A 68 12.00 29.81 -2.47
N PHE A 69 12.04 31.06 -1.98
CA PHE A 69 11.53 32.21 -2.70
C PHE A 69 12.23 32.43 -4.05
N ASN A 70 13.53 32.15 -4.14
CA ASN A 70 14.28 32.28 -5.38
C ASN A 70 13.87 31.27 -6.45
N GLU A 71 13.24 30.17 -6.03
CA GLU A 71 12.76 29.10 -6.92
C GLU A 71 11.25 29.19 -7.21
N VAL A 72 10.53 30.21 -6.72
CA VAL A 72 9.09 30.37 -6.91
C VAL A 72 8.71 30.36 -8.39
N ASP A 73 9.41 31.16 -9.20
CA ASP A 73 9.13 31.25 -10.64
C ASP A 73 9.38 29.96 -11.39
N GLU A 74 10.39 29.20 -10.99
CA GLU A 74 10.63 27.89 -11.57
C GLU A 74 9.64 26.85 -11.06
N THR A 75 9.28 26.94 -9.79
CA THR A 75 8.35 26.00 -9.15
C THR A 75 6.92 26.21 -9.61
N PHE A 76 6.41 27.45 -9.63
CA PHE A 76 5.02 27.76 -9.97
C PHE A 76 4.82 28.23 -11.41
N GLY A 77 5.85 28.78 -12.04
CA GLY A 77 5.82 29.24 -13.43
C GLY A 77 5.93 28.13 -14.48
N GLN A 78 6.23 26.88 -14.09
CA GLN A 78 6.40 25.76 -15.01
C GLN A 78 5.46 24.61 -14.64
N PHE A 79 4.52 24.25 -15.55
CA PHE A 79 3.66 23.09 -15.41
C PHE A 79 4.31 21.87 -16.10
N LEU A 80 4.20 20.68 -15.52
CA LEU A 80 4.81 19.44 -16.00
C LEU A 80 6.34 19.38 -15.91
N ASP A 81 7.00 20.38 -15.36
CA ASP A 81 8.41 20.32 -15.03
C ASP A 81 8.62 20.36 -13.52
N SER A 82 9.49 19.51 -13.01
CA SER A 82 9.79 19.42 -11.59
C SER A 82 11.26 19.09 -11.42
N LYS A 83 11.96 19.94 -10.66
CA LYS A 83 13.35 19.69 -10.23
C LYS A 83 13.50 18.41 -9.38
N LYS A 84 12.39 17.86 -8.87
CA LYS A 84 12.36 16.57 -8.15
C LYS A 84 12.88 15.40 -8.99
N LYS A 85 13.02 15.57 -10.32
CA LYS A 85 13.66 14.54 -11.18
C LYS A 85 15.14 14.30 -10.84
N ALA A 86 15.81 15.29 -10.27
CA ALA A 86 17.24 15.21 -9.93
C ALA A 86 17.50 14.63 -8.53
N LYS A 87 16.50 14.67 -7.61
CA LYS A 87 16.58 14.13 -6.25
C LYS A 87 15.49 13.07 -6.05
N ARG A 88 15.57 11.97 -6.79
CA ARG A 88 14.63 10.85 -6.60
C ARG A 88 15.01 10.06 -5.37
N THR A 89 14.13 10.04 -4.38
CA THR A 89 14.16 9.02 -3.32
C THR A 89 13.13 7.94 -3.64
N PRO A 90 13.26 6.72 -3.13
CA PRO A 90 12.26 5.66 -3.31
C PRO A 90 10.84 6.04 -2.86
N VAL A 91 10.72 7.10 -2.06
CA VAL A 91 9.45 7.60 -1.49
C VAL A 91 8.83 8.73 -2.33
N THR A 92 9.64 9.47 -3.11
CA THR A 92 9.17 10.65 -3.85
C THR A 92 8.07 10.30 -4.85
N ARG A 93 6.85 10.87 -4.70
CA ARG A 93 5.72 10.63 -5.62
C ARG A 93 5.51 11.71 -6.65
N GLY A 94 5.83 12.95 -6.37
CA GLY A 94 5.50 14.12 -7.19
C GLY A 94 6.43 14.35 -8.38
N HIS A 95 6.31 13.60 -9.50
CA HIS A 95 7.24 13.74 -10.64
C HIS A 95 6.81 14.70 -11.75
N LYS A 96 5.55 15.14 -11.75
CA LYS A 96 4.95 15.78 -12.94
C LYS A 96 4.62 17.25 -12.77
N GLY A 97 4.95 17.88 -11.63
CA GLY A 97 4.64 19.29 -11.39
C GLY A 97 3.14 19.64 -11.47
N LYS A 98 2.26 18.64 -11.30
CA LYS A 98 0.80 18.81 -11.39
C LYS A 98 0.15 19.10 -10.04
N GLY A 99 0.76 18.63 -8.94
CA GLY A 99 0.17 18.62 -7.60
C GLY A 99 -0.28 19.99 -7.12
N ARG A 100 0.50 21.05 -7.38
CA ARG A 100 0.16 22.42 -6.95
C ARG A 100 -1.09 23.00 -7.58
N PHE A 101 -1.53 22.50 -8.74
CA PHE A 101 -2.76 22.92 -9.43
C PHE A 101 -3.94 22.00 -9.14
N SER A 102 -3.72 20.92 -8.41
CA SER A 102 -4.76 19.90 -8.15
C SER A 102 -5.91 20.44 -7.30
N PHE A 103 -5.71 21.54 -6.56
CA PHE A 103 -6.74 22.14 -5.70
C PHE A 103 -8.03 22.48 -6.47
N CYS A 104 -7.95 22.79 -7.77
CA CYS A 104 -9.14 23.08 -8.59
C CYS A 104 -10.17 21.94 -8.66
N LYS A 105 -9.83 20.78 -8.09
CA LYS A 105 -10.74 19.63 -7.96
C LYS A 105 -11.59 19.68 -6.70
N PHE A 106 -11.28 20.54 -5.74
CA PHE A 106 -12.00 20.64 -4.47
C PHE A 106 -12.10 22.07 -3.91
N ALA A 107 -11.46 23.06 -4.55
CA ALA A 107 -11.53 24.44 -4.10
C ALA A 107 -11.34 25.43 -5.26
N ASP A 108 -11.81 26.69 -5.07
CA ASP A 108 -11.68 27.73 -6.06
C ASP A 108 -10.36 28.51 -5.96
N LYS A 109 -9.77 28.57 -4.79
CA LYS A 109 -8.51 29.29 -4.54
C LYS A 109 -7.61 28.47 -3.63
N ALA A 110 -6.32 28.50 -3.90
CA ALA A 110 -5.28 28.03 -3.00
C ALA A 110 -4.31 29.17 -2.70
N GLU A 111 -4.01 29.34 -1.41
CA GLU A 111 -3.10 30.35 -0.90
C GLU A 111 -2.02 29.69 -0.05
N TRP A 112 -0.77 29.79 -0.50
CA TRP A 112 0.41 29.31 0.22
C TRP A 112 0.98 30.45 1.05
N THR A 113 1.33 30.15 2.28
CA THR A 113 2.25 30.93 3.11
C THR A 113 3.43 30.02 3.40
N SER A 114 4.62 30.39 2.92
CA SER A 114 5.83 29.63 3.24
C SER A 114 6.78 30.50 4.03
N TRP A 115 7.44 29.88 4.99
CA TRP A 115 8.44 30.55 5.84
C TRP A 115 9.69 29.69 5.95
N ARG A 116 10.83 30.39 5.87
CA ARG A 116 12.16 29.79 5.93
C ARG A 116 13.18 30.84 6.37
N ASN A 117 14.12 30.48 7.24
CA ASN A 117 15.18 31.37 7.71
C ASN A 117 14.70 32.70 8.32
N GLY A 118 13.53 32.74 8.96
CA GLY A 118 12.96 33.95 9.55
C GLY A 118 12.29 34.90 8.56
N GLU A 119 12.15 34.51 7.30
CA GLU A 119 11.43 35.22 6.26
C GLU A 119 10.23 34.44 5.78
N LYS A 120 9.20 35.12 5.28
CA LYS A 120 8.00 34.53 4.70
C LYS A 120 7.53 35.27 3.46
N PHE A 121 6.79 34.56 2.63
CA PHE A 121 6.03 35.13 1.52
C PHE A 121 4.69 34.39 1.39
N THR A 122 3.77 35.00 0.65
CA THR A 122 2.50 34.40 0.27
C THR A 122 2.44 34.24 -1.24
N LEU A 123 1.72 33.19 -1.69
CA LEU A 123 1.46 32.93 -3.11
C LEU A 123 0.01 32.49 -3.27
N THR A 124 -0.68 32.99 -4.28
CA THR A 124 -2.08 32.70 -4.55
C THR A 124 -2.28 32.24 -5.99
N ILE A 125 -3.10 31.19 -6.15
CA ILE A 125 -3.61 30.72 -7.45
C ILE A 125 -5.13 30.57 -7.35
N VAL A 126 -5.84 31.00 -8.40
CA VAL A 126 -7.30 30.89 -8.51
C VAL A 126 -7.66 29.87 -9.60
N SER A 127 -8.67 29.03 -9.35
CA SER A 127 -9.06 27.92 -10.26
C SER A 127 -9.60 28.39 -11.62
N SER A 128 -10.12 29.62 -11.67
CA SER A 128 -10.58 30.24 -12.94
C SER A 128 -9.41 30.73 -13.81
N HIS A 129 -8.21 30.88 -13.27
CA HIS A 129 -7.02 31.37 -13.98
C HIS A 129 -5.77 30.56 -13.56
N LEU A 130 -5.78 29.26 -13.78
CA LEU A 130 -4.70 28.35 -13.32
C LEU A 130 -3.34 28.65 -13.96
N ASN A 131 -3.29 29.41 -15.02
CA ASN A 131 -2.06 29.85 -15.65
C ASN A 131 -1.48 31.16 -15.06
N GLU A 132 -2.11 31.72 -14.05
CA GLU A 132 -1.66 32.92 -13.37
C GLU A 132 -1.42 32.64 -11.88
N TYR A 133 -0.42 33.28 -11.31
CA TYR A 133 -0.17 33.27 -9.88
C TYR A 133 0.28 34.64 -9.39
N GLU A 134 -0.02 34.94 -8.15
CA GLU A 134 0.37 36.17 -7.49
C GLU A 134 1.22 35.82 -6.27
N HIS A 135 2.31 36.52 -6.06
CA HIS A 135 3.09 36.36 -4.83
C HIS A 135 3.49 37.71 -4.23
N SER A 136 3.66 37.75 -2.91
CA SER A 136 4.23 38.90 -2.20
C SER A 136 5.73 38.89 -2.26
N ASP A 137 6.35 40.02 -1.98
CA ASP A 137 7.77 40.06 -1.65
C ASP A 137 8.05 39.36 -0.32
N LEU A 138 9.31 39.02 -0.05
CA LEU A 138 9.77 38.50 1.23
C LEU A 138 9.51 39.54 2.35
N SER A 139 9.13 39.03 3.50
CA SER A 139 8.94 39.81 4.72
C SER A 139 9.40 39.01 5.93
N MET A 140 9.90 39.70 6.95
CA MET A 140 10.29 39.08 8.21
C MET A 140 9.12 38.36 8.88
N CYS A 141 9.38 37.23 9.50
CA CYS A 141 8.41 36.52 10.32
C CYS A 141 9.02 36.03 11.64
N SER A 142 8.15 35.76 12.62
CA SER A 142 8.56 35.27 13.95
C SER A 142 8.80 33.75 14.00
N HIS A 143 8.51 33.02 12.94
CA HIS A 143 8.75 31.57 12.89
C HIS A 143 10.23 31.26 12.90
N LYS A 144 10.67 30.49 13.90
CA LYS A 144 12.08 30.05 14.03
C LYS A 144 12.42 28.88 13.10
N ASN A 145 11.44 28.00 12.84
CA ASN A 145 11.55 26.82 12.00
C ASN A 145 10.97 27.11 10.60
N SER A 146 11.33 26.31 9.63
CA SER A 146 10.72 26.34 8.29
C SER A 146 9.38 25.61 8.25
N GLY A 147 8.60 25.84 7.20
CA GLY A 147 7.34 25.16 6.96
C GLY A 147 6.48 25.83 5.88
N THR A 148 5.38 25.18 5.57
CA THR A 148 4.39 25.70 4.62
C THR A 148 2.99 25.54 5.17
N LYS A 149 2.15 26.55 4.92
CA LYS A 149 0.71 26.52 5.12
C LYS A 149 0.02 26.74 3.79
N VAL A 150 -0.95 25.90 3.46
CA VAL A 150 -1.81 26.09 2.29
C VAL A 150 -3.27 26.17 2.75
N VAL A 151 -3.97 27.23 2.35
CA VAL A 151 -5.39 27.45 2.63
C VAL A 151 -6.18 27.35 1.33
N PHE A 152 -7.20 26.52 1.33
CA PHE A 152 -8.11 26.32 0.21
C PHE A 152 -9.48 26.90 0.54
N ASN A 153 -9.97 27.84 -0.27
CA ASN A 153 -11.28 28.48 -0.06
C ASN A 153 -11.80 29.16 -1.35
N PRO A 154 -13.14 29.23 -1.56
CA PRO A 154 -14.11 28.31 -0.97
C PRO A 154 -13.88 26.87 -1.39
N VAL A 155 -14.31 25.93 -0.56
CA VAL A 155 -14.19 24.48 -0.85
C VAL A 155 -15.48 24.00 -1.54
N THR A 156 -15.37 23.13 -2.53
CA THR A 156 -16.49 22.67 -3.36
C THR A 156 -17.00 21.27 -2.99
N ILE A 157 -16.31 20.57 -2.08
CA ILE A 157 -16.77 19.28 -1.55
C ILE A 157 -17.51 19.45 -0.22
N THR A 158 -18.36 18.46 0.10
CA THR A 158 -19.13 18.45 1.35
C THR A 158 -18.34 17.84 2.51
N GLU A 159 -18.80 18.10 3.76
CA GLU A 159 -18.25 17.45 4.95
C GLU A 159 -18.41 15.92 4.88
N ASP A 160 -19.55 15.43 4.40
CA ASP A 160 -19.79 14.01 4.25
C ASP A 160 -18.78 13.37 3.28
N TYR A 161 -18.53 13.99 2.13
CA TYR A 161 -17.52 13.52 1.18
C TYR A 161 -16.13 13.51 1.81
N PHE A 162 -15.78 14.56 2.56
CA PHE A 162 -14.49 14.64 3.23
C PHE A 162 -14.33 13.49 4.26
N ASN A 163 -15.36 13.27 5.09
CA ASN A 163 -15.30 12.26 6.14
C ASN A 163 -15.39 10.83 5.61
N SER A 164 -16.26 10.57 4.61
CA SER A 164 -16.53 9.22 4.11
C SER A 164 -15.59 8.76 2.99
N ILE A 165 -14.99 9.70 2.25
CA ILE A 165 -14.11 9.38 1.10
C ILE A 165 -12.68 9.86 1.32
N VAL A 166 -12.48 11.16 1.67
CA VAL A 166 -11.14 11.73 1.75
C VAL A 166 -10.34 11.12 2.90
N ILE A 167 -10.88 11.10 4.12
CA ILE A 167 -10.17 10.55 5.29
C ILE A 167 -9.78 9.08 5.08
N PRO A 168 -10.68 8.16 4.69
CA PRO A 168 -10.31 6.77 4.42
C PRO A 168 -9.29 6.63 3.30
N TYR A 169 -9.38 7.45 2.24
CA TYR A 169 -8.40 7.45 1.17
C TYR A 169 -7.01 7.85 1.67
N LEU A 170 -6.90 8.97 2.40
CA LEU A 170 -5.63 9.44 2.96
C LEU A 170 -5.02 8.41 3.91
N GLN A 171 -5.83 7.86 4.82
CA GLN A 171 -5.40 6.80 5.73
C GLN A 171 -4.78 5.64 4.97
N ASN A 172 -5.47 5.16 3.93
CA ASN A 172 -4.99 4.03 3.12
C ASN A 172 -3.72 4.37 2.33
N ASP A 173 -3.67 5.56 1.69
CA ASP A 173 -2.58 5.98 0.81
C ASP A 173 -1.24 6.15 1.53
N ILE A 174 -1.26 6.61 2.80
CA ILE A 174 -0.05 6.86 3.58
C ILE A 174 0.31 5.74 4.56
N SER A 175 -0.53 4.72 4.72
CA SER A 175 -0.36 3.67 5.75
C SER A 175 1.01 3.00 5.69
N TRP A 176 1.46 2.63 4.51
CA TRP A 176 2.75 1.97 4.32
C TRP A 176 3.92 2.87 4.77
N LEU A 177 3.82 4.18 4.54
CA LEU A 177 4.85 5.14 4.96
C LEU A 177 4.83 5.37 6.48
N LEU A 178 3.64 5.46 7.10
CA LEU A 178 3.51 5.58 8.55
C LEU A 178 4.07 4.35 9.29
N VAL A 179 3.97 3.17 8.68
CA VAL A 179 4.59 1.95 9.24
C VAL A 179 6.10 1.96 9.06
N ALA A 180 6.60 2.45 7.92
CA ALA A 180 8.04 2.59 7.65
C ALA A 180 8.70 3.66 8.53
N LYS A 181 7.99 4.79 8.74
CA LYS A 181 8.49 5.97 9.46
C LYS A 181 7.54 6.36 10.61
N PRO A 182 7.58 5.68 11.77
CA PRO A 182 6.63 5.90 12.89
C PRO A 182 6.71 7.30 13.51
N LYS A 183 7.76 8.06 13.22
CA LYS A 183 7.91 9.46 13.65
C LYS A 183 7.03 10.42 12.87
N LEU A 184 6.60 10.06 11.66
CA LEU A 184 5.70 10.88 10.85
C LEU A 184 4.31 10.95 11.49
N LYS A 185 3.71 12.13 11.48
CA LYS A 185 2.39 12.38 12.05
C LYS A 185 1.54 13.15 11.06
N LEU A 186 0.40 12.58 10.69
CA LEU A 186 -0.67 13.28 10.02
C LEU A 186 -1.84 13.43 11.00
N LYS A 187 -2.32 14.66 11.20
CA LYS A 187 -3.50 14.96 12.02
C LYS A 187 -4.56 15.62 11.18
N ILE A 188 -5.81 15.28 11.43
CA ILE A 188 -6.99 15.93 10.85
C ILE A 188 -7.86 16.41 12.01
N ASN A 189 -8.11 17.71 12.08
CA ASN A 189 -8.84 18.37 13.18
C ASN A 189 -8.31 17.96 14.57
N GLY A 190 -6.98 17.85 14.70
CA GLY A 190 -6.30 17.44 15.94
C GLY A 190 -6.24 15.94 16.20
N GLN A 191 -6.97 15.11 15.45
CA GLN A 191 -6.94 13.66 15.58
C GLN A 191 -5.85 13.05 14.69
N SER A 192 -5.01 12.19 15.27
CA SER A 192 -3.96 11.50 14.52
C SER A 192 -4.53 10.41 13.63
N ILE A 193 -4.07 10.35 12.40
CA ILE A 193 -4.37 9.27 11.46
C ILE A 193 -3.42 8.09 11.76
N SER A 194 -4.01 6.94 12.04
CA SER A 194 -3.29 5.67 12.17
C SER A 194 -3.29 4.90 10.85
N PRO A 195 -2.30 4.02 10.61
CA PRO A 195 -2.34 3.12 9.46
C PRO A 195 -3.64 2.29 9.43
N ILE A 196 -4.03 1.82 8.23
CA ILE A 196 -5.08 0.79 8.10
C ILE A 196 -4.67 -0.47 8.88
N GLY A 197 -5.65 -1.31 9.22
CA GLY A 197 -5.40 -2.54 9.97
C GLY A 197 -4.35 -3.43 9.29
N TYR A 198 -3.45 -3.99 10.07
CA TYR A 198 -2.45 -4.94 9.60
C TYR A 198 -2.04 -5.92 10.69
N ALA A 199 -1.59 -7.11 10.29
CA ALA A 199 -0.80 -8.02 11.11
C ALA A 199 0.68 -7.84 10.77
N SER A 200 1.59 -8.08 11.71
CA SER A 200 3.03 -8.01 11.43
C SER A 200 3.82 -9.09 12.16
N THR A 201 4.86 -9.57 11.48
CA THR A 201 5.90 -10.44 12.02
C THR A 201 7.26 -9.76 11.87
N SER A 202 8.14 -9.99 12.83
CA SER A 202 9.51 -9.43 12.80
C SER A 202 10.51 -10.57 12.94
N ASN A 203 11.55 -10.53 12.10
CA ASN A 203 12.63 -11.49 12.07
C ASN A 203 13.96 -10.75 12.05
N ASN A 204 14.98 -11.30 12.74
CA ASN A 204 16.37 -10.89 12.56
C ASN A 204 17.03 -11.79 11.51
N ILE A 205 17.76 -11.19 10.58
CA ILE A 205 18.53 -11.90 9.56
C ILE A 205 19.99 -11.51 9.75
N GLU A 206 20.86 -12.49 9.99
CA GLU A 206 22.28 -12.29 10.23
C GLU A 206 23.08 -12.66 8.98
N PHE A 207 24.06 -11.83 8.66
CA PHE A 207 25.05 -12.13 7.63
C PHE A 207 26.45 -11.73 8.13
N GLY A 208 27.22 -12.69 8.61
CA GLY A 208 28.49 -12.43 9.28
C GLY A 208 28.30 -11.62 10.57
N GLU A 209 28.87 -10.42 10.63
CA GLU A 209 28.76 -9.50 11.79
C GLU A 209 27.65 -8.44 11.58
N VAL A 210 26.86 -8.55 10.52
CA VAL A 210 25.82 -7.55 10.18
C VAL A 210 24.45 -8.10 10.45
N ASP A 211 23.65 -7.34 11.18
CA ASP A 211 22.27 -7.64 11.51
C ASP A 211 21.29 -6.81 10.66
N PHE A 212 20.22 -7.48 10.22
CA PHE A 212 19.12 -6.89 9.47
C PHE A 212 17.79 -7.20 10.15
N ASN A 213 17.12 -6.18 10.65
CA ASN A 213 15.80 -6.31 11.23
C ASN A 213 14.75 -6.24 10.11
N SER A 214 14.05 -7.35 9.87
CA SER A 214 12.98 -7.44 8.88
C SER A 214 11.63 -7.47 9.56
N LYS A 215 10.76 -6.51 9.22
CA LYS A 215 9.35 -6.46 9.63
C LYS A 215 8.47 -6.70 8.42
N THR A 216 7.76 -7.81 8.39
CA THR A 216 6.75 -8.12 7.37
C THR A 216 5.38 -7.70 7.88
N VAL A 217 4.62 -7.01 7.04
CA VAL A 217 3.27 -6.49 7.30
C VAL A 217 2.32 -7.10 6.28
N ILE A 218 1.22 -7.66 6.79
CA ILE A 218 0.09 -8.16 5.99
C ILE A 218 -1.07 -7.21 6.22
N TRP A 219 -1.49 -6.51 5.17
CA TRP A 219 -2.53 -5.50 5.24
C TRP A 219 -3.92 -6.12 5.26
N SER A 220 -4.85 -5.57 6.05
CA SER A 220 -6.26 -5.98 6.06
C SER A 220 -7.01 -5.59 4.78
N SER A 221 -6.50 -4.57 4.08
CA SER A 221 -6.98 -4.15 2.76
C SER A 221 -5.79 -3.60 1.96
N LYS A 222 -5.89 -3.65 0.64
CA LYS A 222 -4.82 -3.20 -0.26
C LYS A 222 -4.56 -1.71 -0.11
N PRO A 223 -3.31 -1.28 0.15
CA PRO A 223 -2.92 0.12 0.04
C PRO A 223 -3.19 0.66 -1.37
N VAL A 224 -3.86 1.82 -1.49
CA VAL A 224 -4.49 2.30 -2.75
C VAL A 224 -3.52 2.41 -3.92
N VAL A 225 -2.32 2.90 -3.70
CA VAL A 225 -1.37 3.22 -4.78
C VAL A 225 -0.14 2.34 -4.72
N GLU A 226 0.14 1.77 -3.55
CA GLU A 226 1.36 0.99 -3.34
C GLU A 226 1.15 -0.47 -3.72
N LYS A 227 2.16 -1.05 -4.35
CA LYS A 227 2.23 -2.50 -4.60
C LYS A 227 2.89 -3.18 -3.40
N SER A 228 2.93 -4.51 -3.39
CA SER A 228 3.70 -5.26 -2.42
C SER A 228 5.21 -5.05 -2.66
N TYR A 229 5.81 -4.15 -1.89
CA TYR A 229 7.24 -3.83 -1.96
C TYR A 229 7.99 -4.33 -0.72
N ILE A 230 9.29 -4.53 -0.89
CA ILE A 230 10.29 -4.61 0.18
C ILE A 230 10.98 -3.25 0.21
N TYR A 231 10.97 -2.60 1.37
CA TYR A 231 11.61 -1.31 1.64
C TYR A 231 12.87 -1.53 2.47
N TYR A 232 13.97 -0.94 2.06
CA TYR A 232 15.24 -0.99 2.75
C TYR A 232 15.53 0.36 3.39
N LEU A 233 15.77 0.36 4.71
CA LEU A 233 15.91 1.54 5.53
C LEU A 233 17.29 1.58 6.17
N ASN A 234 17.89 2.75 6.17
CA ASN A 234 19.11 3.03 6.92
C ASN A 234 18.82 3.15 8.43
N ASN A 235 19.84 3.36 9.22
CA ASN A 235 19.72 3.47 10.69
C ASN A 235 18.94 4.72 11.15
N GLN A 236 18.86 5.76 10.32
CA GLN A 236 18.05 6.95 10.54
C GLN A 236 16.56 6.70 10.24
N GLY A 237 16.22 5.59 9.58
CA GLY A 237 14.87 5.23 9.15
C GLY A 237 14.49 5.84 7.80
N ASP A 238 15.49 6.27 7.01
CA ASP A 238 15.23 6.70 5.64
C ASP A 238 15.19 5.52 4.70
N ILE A 239 14.20 5.53 3.80
CA ILE A 239 14.07 4.50 2.77
C ILE A 239 15.09 4.81 1.67
N VAL A 240 16.13 4.00 1.58
CA VAL A 240 17.23 4.16 0.62
C VAL A 240 16.96 3.39 -0.67
N TYR A 241 16.18 2.31 -0.58
CA TYR A 241 15.85 1.48 -1.75
C TYR A 241 14.51 0.77 -1.57
N LYS A 242 13.87 0.39 -2.68
CA LYS A 242 12.71 -0.52 -2.68
C LYS A 242 12.72 -1.43 -3.90
N GLU A 243 12.30 -2.66 -3.71
CA GLU A 243 12.10 -3.63 -4.78
C GLU A 243 10.72 -4.31 -4.69
N PHE A 244 10.29 -4.94 -5.77
CA PHE A 244 9.07 -5.74 -5.75
C PHE A 244 9.27 -7.00 -4.90
N SER A 245 8.28 -7.29 -4.05
CA SER A 245 8.28 -8.49 -3.20
C SER A 245 8.05 -9.79 -3.97
N GLU A 246 7.67 -9.73 -5.25
CA GLU A 246 7.19 -10.84 -6.08
C GLU A 246 5.88 -11.47 -5.57
N MET A 247 5.29 -10.91 -4.52
CA MET A 247 4.04 -11.38 -3.91
C MET A 247 2.84 -10.59 -4.48
N ASN A 248 2.45 -10.89 -5.71
CA ASN A 248 1.25 -10.33 -6.34
C ASN A 248 0.11 -11.38 -6.29
N LYS A 249 -0.39 -11.66 -5.10
CA LYS A 249 -1.44 -12.66 -4.87
C LYS A 249 -2.74 -11.97 -4.46
N LYS A 250 -3.84 -12.35 -5.10
CA LYS A 250 -5.16 -11.78 -4.83
C LYS A 250 -5.55 -12.01 -3.36
N GLY A 251 -5.89 -10.94 -2.65
CA GLY A 251 -6.30 -10.98 -1.24
C GLY A 251 -5.14 -11.08 -0.24
N PHE A 252 -3.88 -11.12 -0.72
CA PHE A 252 -2.70 -11.08 0.13
C PHE A 252 -1.87 -9.85 -0.22
N ASP A 253 -2.14 -8.76 0.48
CA ASP A 253 -1.44 -7.49 0.32
C ASP A 253 -0.40 -7.34 1.42
N CYS A 254 0.87 -7.23 1.07
CA CYS A 254 1.96 -7.23 2.04
C CYS A 254 3.01 -6.16 1.73
N SER A 255 3.78 -5.80 2.75
CA SER A 255 4.98 -4.97 2.65
C SER A 255 6.03 -5.51 3.61
N SER A 256 7.31 -5.44 3.25
CA SER A 256 8.40 -5.74 4.18
C SER A 256 9.29 -4.53 4.36
N TYR A 257 9.77 -4.31 5.56
CA TYR A 257 10.66 -3.21 5.94
C TYR A 257 11.91 -3.82 6.56
N VAL A 258 13.06 -3.58 5.92
CA VAL A 258 14.35 -4.12 6.35
C VAL A 258 15.23 -2.97 6.80
N THR A 259 15.61 -2.96 8.07
CA THR A 259 16.42 -1.89 8.67
C THR A 259 17.77 -2.43 9.07
N SER A 260 18.84 -1.74 8.69
CA SER A 260 20.22 -2.04 9.11
C SER A 260 21.12 -0.83 8.92
N SER A 261 22.17 -0.70 9.73
CA SER A 261 23.25 0.26 9.52
C SER A 261 24.05 -0.01 8.23
N TRP A 262 23.96 -1.24 7.70
CA TRP A 262 24.56 -1.56 6.41
C TRP A 262 24.04 -0.69 5.26
N PHE A 263 22.82 -0.18 5.38
CA PHE A 263 22.20 0.70 4.41
C PHE A 263 22.58 2.18 4.56
N ASP A 264 23.39 2.57 5.55
CA ASP A 264 23.81 3.96 5.76
C ASP A 264 24.68 4.47 4.58
N ASP A 265 25.50 3.59 3.97
CA ASP A 265 26.35 3.88 2.82
C ASP A 265 25.87 3.15 1.55
N PHE A 266 24.57 2.90 1.41
CA PHE A 266 24.01 2.15 0.29
C PHE A 266 23.83 3.00 -0.96
N SER A 267 24.17 2.44 -2.13
CA SER A 267 23.94 3.04 -3.45
C SER A 267 23.19 2.10 -4.40
N GLU A 268 22.24 2.62 -5.17
CA GLU A 268 21.49 1.85 -6.17
C GLU A 268 22.36 1.40 -7.36
N SER A 269 23.42 2.13 -7.69
CA SER A 269 24.28 1.84 -8.82
C SER A 269 25.75 1.74 -8.41
N ASN A 270 26.43 0.74 -8.94
CA ASN A 270 27.89 0.75 -9.03
C ASN A 270 28.30 1.75 -10.12
N ASP A 271 28.21 3.06 -9.83
CA ASP A 271 28.88 4.04 -10.67
C ASP A 271 30.38 3.76 -10.59
N LEU A 272 31.03 3.67 -11.75
CA LEU A 272 32.50 3.45 -11.89
C LEU A 272 33.34 4.47 -11.09
N PHE A 273 32.70 5.52 -10.57
CA PHE A 273 33.30 6.59 -9.78
C PHE A 273 32.88 6.57 -8.29
N ASN A 274 31.96 5.68 -7.89
CA ASN A 274 31.47 5.59 -6.52
C ASN A 274 31.62 4.15 -6.04
N GLU A 275 32.79 3.81 -5.50
CA GLU A 275 33.09 2.50 -4.88
C GLU A 275 32.32 2.32 -3.55
N SER A 276 31.02 2.57 -3.53
CA SER A 276 30.24 2.16 -2.36
C SER A 276 30.19 0.63 -2.34
N LYS A 277 30.81 0.03 -1.33
CA LYS A 277 30.85 -1.42 -1.12
C LYS A 277 29.43 -2.01 -0.93
N ASN A 278 28.45 -1.17 -0.59
CA ASN A 278 27.07 -1.54 -0.25
C ASN A 278 26.14 -1.18 -1.41
N SER A 279 25.84 -2.16 -2.26
CA SER A 279 24.98 -1.98 -3.44
C SER A 279 24.07 -3.17 -3.67
N VAL A 280 23.11 -3.02 -4.58
CA VAL A 280 22.19 -4.10 -5.01
C VAL A 280 22.91 -5.31 -5.59
N ASP A 281 24.12 -5.13 -6.13
CA ASP A 281 24.91 -6.22 -6.74
C ASP A 281 25.71 -7.03 -5.73
N SER A 282 25.84 -6.55 -4.48
CA SER A 282 26.58 -7.23 -3.41
C SER A 282 25.92 -8.55 -3.00
N ASP A 283 26.75 -9.53 -2.61
CA ASP A 283 26.26 -10.82 -2.13
C ASP A 283 25.42 -10.71 -0.86
N ILE A 284 25.74 -9.74 -0.01
CA ILE A 284 24.96 -9.42 1.20
C ILE A 284 23.56 -9.00 0.80
N PHE A 285 23.40 -8.05 -0.13
CA PHE A 285 22.09 -7.59 -0.55
C PHE A 285 21.26 -8.72 -1.17
N LYS A 286 21.86 -9.52 -2.07
CA LYS A 286 21.20 -10.65 -2.71
C LYS A 286 20.73 -11.69 -1.69
N TYR A 287 21.57 -11.98 -0.69
CA TYR A 287 21.23 -12.89 0.40
C TYR A 287 20.03 -12.36 1.21
N ILE A 288 20.05 -11.09 1.62
CA ILE A 288 18.97 -10.47 2.40
C ILE A 288 17.67 -10.42 1.60
N SER A 289 17.72 -9.98 0.33
CA SER A 289 16.56 -9.96 -0.56
C SER A 289 15.92 -11.35 -0.69
N LEU A 290 16.74 -12.39 -0.89
CA LEU A 290 16.27 -13.77 -1.01
C LEU A 290 15.61 -14.27 0.28
N HIS A 291 16.20 -13.96 1.45
CA HIS A 291 15.65 -14.32 2.76
C HIS A 291 14.31 -13.65 3.04
N VAL A 292 14.21 -12.35 2.77
CA VAL A 292 12.95 -11.60 2.96
C VAL A 292 11.86 -12.13 2.04
N LYS A 293 12.18 -12.41 0.78
CA LYS A 293 11.23 -13.05 -0.16
C LYS A 293 10.84 -14.46 0.31
N GLY A 294 11.75 -15.21 0.91
CA GLY A 294 11.48 -16.50 1.54
C GLY A 294 10.47 -16.37 2.69
N ASN A 295 10.70 -15.42 3.61
CA ASN A 295 9.79 -15.13 4.73
C ASN A 295 8.40 -14.73 4.23
N LEU A 296 8.31 -13.93 3.17
CA LEU A 296 7.02 -13.56 2.55
C LEU A 296 6.27 -14.76 1.98
N ARG A 297 6.98 -15.72 1.36
CA ARG A 297 6.37 -16.96 0.87
C ARG A 297 5.82 -17.81 2.02
N GLU A 298 6.53 -17.85 3.15
CA GLU A 298 6.03 -18.55 4.34
C GLU A 298 4.80 -17.88 4.94
N GLU A 299 4.80 -16.55 5.06
CA GLU A 299 3.63 -15.80 5.54
C GLU A 299 2.42 -16.00 4.61
N TYR A 300 2.62 -16.02 3.29
CA TYR A 300 1.57 -16.34 2.34
C TYR A 300 1.04 -17.76 2.52
N ARG A 301 1.91 -18.73 2.78
CA ARG A 301 1.49 -20.12 3.07
C ARG A 301 0.62 -20.19 4.33
N LYS A 302 1.05 -19.52 5.41
CA LYS A 302 0.24 -19.41 6.64
C LYS A 302 -1.12 -18.74 6.39
N TYR A 303 -1.13 -17.67 5.61
CA TYR A 303 -2.35 -16.97 5.21
C TYR A 303 -3.31 -17.90 4.44
N LYS A 304 -2.83 -18.66 3.47
CA LYS A 304 -3.63 -19.64 2.73
C LYS A 304 -4.21 -20.72 3.65
N ASN A 305 -3.37 -21.27 4.52
CA ASN A 305 -3.81 -22.31 5.47
C ASN A 305 -4.92 -21.78 6.39
N ASN A 306 -4.76 -20.61 6.96
CA ASN A 306 -5.79 -19.98 7.80
C ASN A 306 -7.09 -19.73 7.03
N ALA A 307 -7.01 -19.27 5.79
CA ALA A 307 -8.17 -19.05 4.93
C ALA A 307 -8.86 -20.38 4.57
N ALA A 308 -8.10 -21.45 4.33
CA ALA A 308 -8.63 -22.78 4.12
C ALA A 308 -9.34 -23.32 5.36
N ASP A 309 -8.77 -23.12 6.55
CA ASP A 309 -9.41 -23.49 7.82
C ASP A 309 -10.73 -22.75 8.05
N GLN A 310 -10.75 -21.44 7.78
CA GLN A 310 -11.98 -20.64 7.84
C GLN A 310 -13.05 -21.13 6.84
N LEU A 311 -12.65 -21.46 5.60
CA LEU A 311 -13.56 -22.06 4.62
C LEU A 311 -14.20 -23.33 5.16
N ILE A 312 -13.39 -24.24 5.72
CA ILE A 312 -13.87 -25.50 6.29
C ILE A 312 -14.85 -25.25 7.42
N GLN A 313 -14.53 -24.35 8.37
CA GLN A 313 -15.43 -24.01 9.47
C GLN A 313 -16.76 -23.44 8.97
N ASN A 314 -16.72 -22.54 7.99
CA ASN A 314 -17.93 -21.99 7.38
C ASN A 314 -18.78 -23.08 6.72
N TYR A 315 -18.17 -24.02 6.01
CA TYR A 315 -18.87 -25.13 5.36
C TYR A 315 -19.44 -26.11 6.35
N LEU A 316 -18.79 -26.36 7.48
CA LEU A 316 -19.33 -27.14 8.59
C LEU A 316 -20.56 -26.47 9.20
N ASN A 317 -20.49 -25.17 9.48
CA ASN A 317 -21.57 -24.38 10.04
C ASN A 317 -22.78 -24.29 9.10
N GLU A 318 -22.53 -24.20 7.79
CA GLU A 318 -23.58 -24.20 6.76
C GLU A 318 -24.22 -25.60 6.55
N GLY A 319 -23.66 -26.68 7.10
CA GLY A 319 -24.12 -28.06 6.93
C GLY A 319 -24.01 -28.54 5.48
N VAL A 320 -22.89 -28.21 4.80
CA VAL A 320 -22.64 -28.66 3.43
C VAL A 320 -21.83 -29.95 3.35
N PHE A 321 -21.17 -30.34 4.45
CA PHE A 321 -20.45 -31.62 4.52
C PHE A 321 -21.40 -32.82 4.51
N PRO A 322 -20.98 -33.98 3.95
CA PRO A 322 -21.75 -35.21 4.01
C PRO A 322 -21.88 -35.73 5.45
N GLU A 323 -23.01 -36.36 5.73
CA GLU A 323 -23.22 -37.10 6.98
C GLU A 323 -22.78 -38.56 6.79
N TYR A 324 -21.78 -38.98 7.53
CA TYR A 324 -21.30 -40.36 7.52
C TYR A 324 -22.10 -41.13 8.58
N LYS A 325 -22.93 -42.10 8.12
CA LYS A 325 -23.87 -42.86 8.97
C LYS A 325 -23.39 -44.27 9.30
N GLY A 326 -22.10 -44.56 9.17
CA GLY A 326 -21.54 -45.87 9.52
C GLY A 326 -21.44 -46.09 11.04
N GLU A 327 -21.52 -47.36 11.48
CA GLU A 327 -21.39 -47.73 12.90
C GLU A 327 -19.98 -47.47 13.46
N ASN A 328 -18.97 -47.52 12.59
CA ASN A 328 -17.58 -47.28 12.99
C ASN A 328 -17.27 -45.76 13.02
N ARG A 329 -17.27 -45.17 14.20
CA ARG A 329 -17.02 -43.75 14.44
C ARG A 329 -15.60 -43.33 13.97
N MET A 330 -14.59 -44.16 14.20
CA MET A 330 -13.21 -43.87 13.79
C MET A 330 -13.09 -43.81 12.27
N LEU A 331 -13.77 -44.70 11.56
CA LEU A 331 -13.76 -44.69 10.08
C LEU A 331 -14.50 -43.47 9.52
N ASN A 332 -15.59 -43.07 10.13
CA ASN A 332 -16.34 -41.87 9.73
C ASN A 332 -15.48 -40.58 9.93
N GLU A 333 -14.77 -40.51 11.02
CA GLU A 333 -13.88 -39.38 11.34
C GLU A 333 -12.67 -39.34 10.41
N PHE A 334 -12.09 -40.49 10.09
CA PHE A 334 -11.02 -40.62 9.12
C PHE A 334 -11.44 -40.15 7.72
N LYS A 335 -12.60 -40.59 7.20
CA LYS A 335 -13.12 -40.14 5.89
C LYS A 335 -13.36 -38.62 5.88
N ARG A 336 -13.91 -38.07 6.95
CA ARG A 336 -14.13 -36.65 7.08
C ARG A 336 -12.84 -35.84 7.03
N ASN A 337 -11.82 -36.32 7.75
CA ASN A 337 -10.51 -35.65 7.77
C ASN A 337 -9.83 -35.70 6.41
N GLN A 338 -9.90 -36.82 5.69
CA GLN A 338 -9.39 -36.91 4.33
C GLN A 338 -10.06 -35.95 3.36
N LEU A 339 -11.40 -35.83 3.43
CA LEU A 339 -12.14 -34.87 2.62
C LEU A 339 -11.71 -33.43 2.96
N ILE A 340 -11.54 -33.10 4.26
CA ILE A 340 -11.08 -31.80 4.72
C ILE A 340 -9.69 -31.49 4.17
N GLU A 341 -8.74 -32.44 4.27
CA GLU A 341 -7.37 -32.25 3.74
C GLU A 341 -7.39 -32.05 2.22
N THR A 342 -8.21 -32.83 1.50
CA THR A 342 -8.36 -32.68 0.05
C THR A 342 -8.89 -31.28 -0.33
N ILE A 343 -9.93 -30.81 0.38
CA ILE A 343 -10.49 -29.46 0.15
C ILE A 343 -9.43 -28.38 0.42
N LYS A 344 -8.64 -28.49 1.49
CA LYS A 344 -7.58 -27.56 1.82
C LYS A 344 -6.52 -27.46 0.71
N ILE A 345 -6.05 -28.61 0.20
CA ILE A 345 -5.05 -28.64 -0.86
C ILE A 345 -5.60 -27.98 -2.13
N ILE A 346 -6.83 -28.30 -2.54
CA ILE A 346 -7.46 -27.69 -3.70
C ILE A 346 -7.68 -26.19 -3.50
N TYR A 347 -8.09 -25.76 -2.29
CA TYR A 347 -8.25 -24.34 -1.97
C TYR A 347 -6.90 -23.58 -1.97
N GLU A 348 -5.83 -24.20 -1.51
CA GLU A 348 -4.49 -23.61 -1.57
C GLU A 348 -3.99 -23.41 -3.00
N ALA A 349 -4.33 -24.33 -3.91
CA ALA A 349 -3.98 -24.24 -5.33
C ALA A 349 -4.84 -23.19 -6.05
N GLU A 350 -6.17 -23.24 -5.88
CA GLU A 350 -7.11 -22.37 -6.58
C GLU A 350 -8.31 -21.95 -5.68
N PRO A 351 -8.15 -20.91 -4.85
CA PRO A 351 -9.19 -20.44 -3.94
C PRO A 351 -10.50 -20.01 -4.65
N GLN A 352 -10.42 -19.64 -5.93
CA GLN A 352 -11.56 -19.12 -6.67
C GLN A 352 -12.64 -20.17 -6.91
N ILE A 353 -12.29 -21.46 -6.95
CA ILE A 353 -13.24 -22.57 -7.08
C ILE A 353 -14.32 -22.51 -5.99
N PHE A 354 -13.96 -22.04 -4.81
CA PHE A 354 -14.85 -22.02 -3.64
C PHE A 354 -15.51 -20.66 -3.39
N SER A 355 -15.09 -19.58 -4.06
CA SER A 355 -15.40 -18.21 -3.67
C SER A 355 -16.79 -17.71 -4.06
N THR A 356 -17.42 -18.26 -5.12
CA THR A 356 -18.67 -17.74 -5.69
C THR A 356 -19.83 -18.71 -5.63
N LEU A 357 -19.68 -19.83 -4.89
CA LEU A 357 -20.65 -20.91 -4.84
C LEU A 357 -21.81 -20.60 -3.89
N ASN A 358 -23.05 -20.79 -4.34
CA ASN A 358 -24.19 -20.83 -3.45
C ASN A 358 -24.24 -22.16 -2.66
N LYS A 359 -25.09 -22.25 -1.62
CA LYS A 359 -25.16 -23.41 -0.72
C LYS A 359 -25.42 -24.75 -1.45
N LYS A 360 -26.20 -24.73 -2.54
CA LYS A 360 -26.49 -25.96 -3.33
C LYS A 360 -25.25 -26.38 -4.12
N GLN A 361 -24.57 -25.44 -4.74
CA GLN A 361 -23.32 -25.70 -5.47
C GLN A 361 -22.21 -26.19 -4.55
N LYS A 362 -22.05 -25.59 -3.35
CA LYS A 362 -21.13 -26.06 -2.31
C LYS A 362 -21.40 -27.54 -1.98
N LYS A 363 -22.67 -27.90 -1.70
CA LYS A 363 -23.04 -29.30 -1.41
C LYS A 363 -22.71 -30.26 -2.55
N ILE A 364 -22.91 -29.85 -3.80
CA ILE A 364 -22.61 -30.69 -4.97
C ILE A 364 -21.09 -30.89 -5.07
N LEU A 365 -20.31 -29.81 -4.99
CA LEU A 365 -18.84 -29.87 -5.06
C LEU A 365 -18.26 -30.78 -3.96
N ILE A 366 -18.70 -30.55 -2.71
CA ILE A 366 -18.23 -31.35 -1.57
C ILE A 366 -18.58 -32.83 -1.72
N LYS A 367 -19.78 -33.15 -2.22
CA LYS A 367 -20.16 -34.55 -2.51
C LYS A 367 -19.35 -35.17 -3.64
N LEU A 368 -19.00 -34.42 -4.67
CA LEU A 368 -18.15 -34.91 -5.75
C LEU A 368 -16.75 -35.22 -5.23
N LEU A 369 -16.16 -34.31 -4.46
CA LEU A 369 -14.86 -34.53 -3.84
C LEU A 369 -14.86 -35.72 -2.89
N ASP A 370 -15.88 -35.85 -2.06
CA ASP A 370 -16.05 -37.00 -1.17
C ASP A 370 -16.09 -38.33 -1.94
N ARG A 371 -16.84 -38.38 -3.05
CA ARG A 371 -16.90 -39.56 -3.92
C ARG A 371 -15.55 -39.91 -4.56
N ILE A 372 -14.81 -38.90 -5.00
CA ILE A 372 -13.47 -39.08 -5.60
C ILE A 372 -12.50 -39.63 -4.56
N VAL A 373 -12.54 -39.07 -3.34
CA VAL A 373 -11.72 -39.55 -2.21
C VAL A 373 -12.07 -41.00 -1.86
N GLU A 374 -13.37 -41.37 -1.80
CA GLU A 374 -13.81 -42.72 -1.52
C GLU A 374 -13.43 -43.75 -2.58
N THR A 375 -13.49 -43.37 -3.86
CA THR A 375 -13.17 -44.27 -4.99
C THR A 375 -11.69 -44.36 -5.31
N ASN A 376 -10.85 -43.58 -4.63
CA ASN A 376 -9.39 -43.47 -4.89
C ASN A 376 -9.06 -43.18 -6.37
N ASN A 377 -9.96 -42.47 -7.04
CA ASN A 377 -9.82 -42.19 -8.47
C ASN A 377 -9.13 -40.85 -8.71
N LEU A 378 -7.81 -40.83 -8.54
CA LEU A 378 -6.95 -39.64 -8.76
C LEU A 378 -7.04 -39.11 -10.18
N SER A 379 -7.09 -40.03 -11.19
CA SER A 379 -7.15 -39.59 -12.58
C SER A 379 -8.39 -38.74 -12.84
N SER A 380 -9.55 -39.15 -12.35
CA SER A 380 -10.78 -38.36 -12.49
C SER A 380 -10.71 -37.01 -11.80
N LEU A 381 -9.96 -36.88 -10.70
CA LEU A 381 -9.75 -35.60 -10.03
C LEU A 381 -8.86 -34.69 -10.88
N PHE A 382 -7.78 -35.21 -11.41
CA PHE A 382 -6.90 -34.46 -12.31
C PHE A 382 -7.61 -34.09 -13.62
N ASP A 383 -8.36 -34.99 -14.24
CA ASP A 383 -9.12 -34.73 -15.48
C ASP A 383 -10.13 -33.59 -15.27
N ILE A 384 -10.78 -33.52 -14.08
CA ILE A 384 -11.72 -32.44 -13.75
C ILE A 384 -10.99 -31.10 -13.52
N PHE A 385 -9.82 -31.14 -12.91
CA PHE A 385 -9.08 -29.95 -12.55
C PHE A 385 -8.06 -29.48 -13.61
N GLU A 386 -7.59 -30.34 -14.50
CA GLU A 386 -6.58 -30.02 -15.54
C GLU A 386 -6.99 -28.84 -16.43
N GLY A 387 -8.28 -28.64 -16.64
CA GLY A 387 -8.82 -27.50 -17.39
C GLY A 387 -9.10 -26.24 -16.55
N ILE A 388 -9.02 -26.32 -15.21
CA ILE A 388 -9.49 -25.28 -14.29
C ILE A 388 -8.40 -24.82 -13.34
N VAL A 389 -7.46 -25.71 -12.99
CA VAL A 389 -6.44 -25.50 -11.93
C VAL A 389 -5.06 -25.88 -12.43
N SER A 390 -4.12 -24.96 -12.30
CA SER A 390 -2.69 -25.26 -12.49
C SER A 390 -2.10 -25.69 -11.15
N LEU A 391 -2.16 -26.99 -10.83
CA LEU A 391 -1.50 -27.56 -9.66
C LEU A 391 0.02 -27.59 -9.87
N SER A 392 0.78 -27.17 -8.87
CA SER A 392 2.23 -27.38 -8.82
C SER A 392 2.55 -28.86 -8.53
N GLU A 393 3.76 -29.33 -8.91
CA GLU A 393 4.21 -30.70 -8.61
C GLU A 393 4.06 -31.04 -7.11
N ASP A 394 4.37 -30.13 -6.21
CA ASP A 394 4.24 -30.28 -4.75
C ASP A 394 2.77 -30.45 -4.31
N GLU A 395 1.82 -29.77 -4.94
CA GLU A 395 0.38 -29.88 -4.68
C GLU A 395 -0.18 -31.20 -5.23
N VAL A 396 0.30 -31.64 -6.38
CA VAL A 396 -0.02 -32.96 -6.97
C VAL A 396 0.46 -34.09 -6.07
N ASP A 397 1.68 -34.02 -5.55
CA ASP A 397 2.25 -35.03 -4.65
C ASP A 397 1.50 -35.08 -3.31
N LYS A 398 1.12 -33.93 -2.74
CA LYS A 398 0.30 -33.88 -1.52
C LYS A 398 -1.06 -34.51 -1.73
N LEU A 399 -1.79 -34.14 -2.79
CA LEU A 399 -3.08 -34.75 -3.12
C LEU A 399 -2.95 -36.27 -3.30
N SER A 400 -1.93 -36.71 -4.05
CA SER A 400 -1.64 -38.12 -4.27
C SER A 400 -1.40 -38.87 -2.96
N SER A 401 -0.67 -38.26 -2.02
CA SER A 401 -0.38 -38.88 -0.72
C SER A 401 -1.62 -39.01 0.15
N VAL A 402 -2.50 -38.00 0.18
CA VAL A 402 -3.75 -38.00 0.96
C VAL A 402 -4.70 -39.06 0.42
N ILE A 403 -4.85 -39.16 -0.90
CA ILE A 403 -5.80 -40.12 -1.51
C ILE A 403 -5.26 -41.56 -1.43
N LYS A 404 -3.95 -41.77 -1.57
CA LYS A 404 -3.34 -43.11 -1.36
C LYS A 404 -3.51 -43.65 0.06
N ARG A 405 -3.51 -42.78 1.10
CA ARG A 405 -3.80 -43.19 2.47
C ARG A 405 -5.21 -43.74 2.63
N SER A 406 -6.18 -43.33 1.77
CA SER A 406 -7.54 -43.85 1.78
C SER A 406 -7.63 -45.30 1.31
N SER A 407 -6.78 -45.70 0.37
CA SER A 407 -6.75 -47.07 -0.18
C SER A 407 -6.26 -48.11 0.86
N LEU A 408 -5.30 -47.74 1.70
CA LEU A 408 -4.73 -48.61 2.71
C LEU A 408 -5.76 -48.95 3.84
N SER A 409 -6.69 -48.05 4.12
CA SER A 409 -7.76 -48.32 5.12
C SER A 409 -8.87 -49.23 4.63
N ASN A 410 -9.00 -49.44 3.29
CA ASN A 410 -9.98 -50.35 2.71
C ASN A 410 -9.44 -51.78 2.53
N ILE A 411 -8.14 -52.05 2.76
CA ILE A 411 -7.49 -53.36 2.63
C ILE A 411 -7.48 -54.12 3.99
N THR A 412 -7.79 -53.41 5.09
CA THR A 412 -7.85 -53.97 6.45
C THR A 412 -9.28 -54.35 6.89
N ARG A 413 -10.12 -54.76 5.96
CA ARG A 413 -11.40 -55.39 6.20
C ARG A 413 -11.39 -56.87 5.87
#